data_3e4c834b1010b76136c75a925d1e352d
#
_entry.id   3e4c834b1010b76136c75a925d1e352d
#
_cell.length_a   1.000
_cell.length_b   1.000
_cell.length_c   1.000
_cell.angle_alpha   90.00
_cell.angle_beta   90.00
_cell.angle_gamma   90.00
#
_symmetry.space_group_name_H-M   'P 1'
#
loop_
_entity.id
_entity.type
_entity.pdbx_description
1 polymer ?
#
loop_
_entity_poly.entity_id
_entity_poly.type
_entity_poly.pdbx_seq_one_letter_code
_entity_poly.pdbx_strand_id
1 'polypeptide(L)'
;MTVAAILKVKGSHVETTSPETTLYSVAWELKVKNIGALVVMSEDGATILGMISERDLVRGLSEHGAQLQALPVSKVMTTPVFTCTPEERVTAVMVRLTRHRVRHLPVVDGGRLAGIISIGDVVKYRLDELELEANVLRETLIVSH
;
A
#
# COMPACT_ATOMS: atom_id res chain seq x y z
N MET A 1 -0.80 0.79 -18.81
CA MET A 1 -1.27 0.03 -17.64
C MET A 1 -1.28 0.92 -16.42
N THR A 2 -2.42 1.04 -15.81
CA THR A 2 -2.68 2.02 -14.75
C THR A 2 -2.95 1.36 -13.41
N VAL A 3 -2.85 2.17 -12.35
CA VAL A 3 -3.23 1.76 -10.99
C VAL A 3 -4.66 1.24 -10.95
N ALA A 4 -5.57 1.86 -11.70
CA ALA A 4 -6.96 1.40 -11.79
C ALA A 4 -7.08 -0.06 -12.21
N ALA A 5 -6.21 -0.54 -13.11
CA ALA A 5 -6.21 -1.93 -13.56
C ALA A 5 -5.86 -2.89 -12.41
N ILE A 6 -4.92 -2.51 -11.55
CA ILE A 6 -4.59 -3.30 -10.37
C ILE A 6 -5.76 -3.35 -9.39
N LEU A 7 -6.38 -2.19 -9.12
CA LEU A 7 -7.52 -2.12 -8.19
C LEU A 7 -8.73 -2.91 -8.69
N LYS A 8 -8.90 -2.99 -10.01
CA LYS A 8 -9.99 -3.77 -10.61
C LYS A 8 -9.88 -5.25 -10.27
N VAL A 9 -8.66 -5.78 -10.19
CA VAL A 9 -8.40 -7.17 -9.83
C VAL A 9 -8.32 -7.37 -8.33
N LYS A 10 -7.56 -6.51 -7.64
CA LYS A 10 -7.32 -6.58 -6.20
C LYS A 10 -8.56 -6.19 -5.39
N GLY A 11 -9.30 -5.21 -5.87
CA GLY A 11 -10.39 -4.58 -5.13
C GLY A 11 -9.98 -3.23 -4.53
N SER A 12 -10.97 -2.46 -4.13
CA SER A 12 -10.79 -1.09 -3.63
C SER A 12 -10.90 -0.98 -2.11
N HIS A 13 -11.09 -2.10 -1.42
CA HIS A 13 -11.18 -2.10 0.04
C HIS A 13 -9.85 -1.73 0.68
N VAL A 14 -9.87 -0.80 1.64
CA VAL A 14 -8.71 -0.37 2.40
C VAL A 14 -9.01 -0.49 3.88
N GLU A 15 -8.13 -1.18 4.60
CA GLU A 15 -8.21 -1.22 6.05
C GLU A 15 -7.64 0.07 6.62
N THR A 16 -8.41 0.72 7.49
CA THR A 16 -8.06 2.00 8.09
C THR A 16 -8.07 1.93 9.61
N THR A 17 -7.45 2.92 10.23
CA THR A 17 -7.44 3.06 11.68
C THR A 17 -7.49 4.54 12.04
N SER A 18 -7.68 4.84 13.33
CA SER A 18 -7.70 6.21 13.82
C SER A 18 -6.38 6.57 14.53
N PRO A 19 -6.05 7.87 14.65
CA PRO A 19 -4.82 8.29 15.31
C PRO A 19 -4.70 7.85 16.76
N GLU A 20 -5.81 7.66 17.46
CA GLU A 20 -5.86 7.30 18.87
C GLU A 20 -5.81 5.81 19.14
N THR A 21 -5.95 4.97 18.11
CA THR A 21 -5.86 3.52 18.24
C THR A 21 -4.49 3.13 18.81
N THR A 22 -4.45 2.19 19.74
CA THR A 22 -3.19 1.75 20.31
C THR A 22 -2.39 0.91 19.31
N LEU A 23 -1.08 0.98 19.41
CA LEU A 23 -0.21 0.18 18.53
C LEU A 23 -0.35 -1.31 18.79
N TYR A 24 -0.75 -1.72 19.99
CA TYR A 24 -1.11 -3.11 20.25
C TYR A 24 -2.28 -3.56 19.37
N SER A 25 -3.35 -2.75 19.32
CA SER A 25 -4.51 -3.04 18.47
C SER A 25 -4.12 -3.10 17.00
N VAL A 26 -3.26 -2.19 16.55
CA VAL A 26 -2.76 -2.18 15.17
C VAL A 26 -1.98 -3.45 14.85
N ALA A 27 -1.07 -3.84 15.73
CA ALA A 27 -0.25 -5.05 15.53
C ALA A 27 -1.14 -6.30 15.41
N TRP A 28 -2.15 -6.39 16.26
CA TRP A 28 -3.12 -7.49 16.25
C TRP A 28 -3.92 -7.50 14.94
N GLU A 29 -4.38 -6.35 14.50
CA GLU A 29 -5.16 -6.20 13.26
C GLU A 29 -4.34 -6.58 12.03
N LEU A 30 -3.09 -6.11 11.94
CA LEU A 30 -2.19 -6.48 10.83
C LEU A 30 -1.99 -7.99 10.77
N LYS A 31 -1.81 -8.63 11.91
CA LYS A 31 -1.62 -10.08 12.00
C LYS A 31 -2.89 -10.83 11.57
N VAL A 32 -4.03 -10.48 12.14
CA VAL A 32 -5.30 -11.19 11.89
C VAL A 32 -5.75 -11.05 10.44
N LYS A 33 -5.62 -9.86 9.88
CA LYS A 33 -6.00 -9.58 8.48
C LYS A 33 -4.92 -9.94 7.48
N ASN A 34 -3.74 -10.33 7.95
CA ASN A 34 -2.59 -10.67 7.12
C ASN A 34 -2.25 -9.57 6.11
N ILE A 35 -2.14 -8.36 6.61
CA ILE A 35 -1.81 -7.17 5.83
C ILE A 35 -0.59 -6.46 6.42
N GLY A 36 0.10 -5.67 5.60
CA GLY A 36 1.35 -5.01 6.01
C GLY A 36 1.19 -3.57 6.47
N ALA A 37 0.05 -2.95 6.24
CA ALA A 37 -0.15 -1.54 6.58
C ALA A 37 -1.63 -1.19 6.71
N LEU A 38 -1.89 -0.13 7.50
CA LEU A 38 -3.20 0.50 7.62
C LEU A 38 -3.07 1.98 7.26
N VAL A 39 -4.11 2.53 6.66
CA VAL A 39 -4.20 3.97 6.44
C VAL A 39 -4.80 4.62 7.68
N VAL A 40 -4.14 5.65 8.19
CA VAL A 40 -4.63 6.40 9.36
C VAL A 40 -5.50 7.54 8.87
N MET A 41 -6.77 7.51 9.23
CA MET A 41 -7.77 8.47 8.77
C MET A 41 -8.21 9.38 9.91
N SER A 42 -8.63 10.59 9.55
CA SER A 42 -9.31 11.48 10.48
C SER A 42 -10.61 10.87 10.98
N GLU A 43 -11.12 11.38 12.08
CA GLU A 43 -12.33 10.88 12.73
C GLU A 43 -13.54 10.89 11.78
N ASP A 44 -13.66 11.92 10.96
CA ASP A 44 -14.73 12.02 9.95
C ASP A 44 -14.51 11.13 8.71
N GLY A 45 -13.36 10.45 8.64
CA GLY A 45 -13.03 9.58 7.51
C GLY A 45 -12.71 10.31 6.21
N ALA A 46 -12.52 11.62 6.24
CA ALA A 46 -12.34 12.42 5.04
C ALA A 46 -10.86 12.68 4.70
N THR A 47 -9.96 12.63 5.68
CA THR A 47 -8.57 13.02 5.50
C THR A 47 -7.61 11.89 5.89
N ILE A 48 -6.64 11.62 5.02
CA ILE A 48 -5.55 10.71 5.32
C ILE A 48 -4.55 11.47 6.21
N LEU A 49 -4.35 10.98 7.43
CA LEU A 49 -3.44 11.59 8.41
C LEU A 49 -2.05 10.98 8.38
N GLY A 50 -1.94 9.71 8.02
CA GLY A 50 -0.69 9.00 8.03
C GLY A 50 -0.84 7.57 7.56
N MET A 51 0.25 6.82 7.64
CA MET A 51 0.26 5.37 7.44
C MET A 51 0.96 4.70 8.60
N ILE A 52 0.48 3.52 8.97
CA ILE A 52 1.13 2.69 9.96
C ILE A 52 1.39 1.31 9.36
N SER A 53 2.63 0.88 9.36
CA SER A 53 3.08 -0.37 8.75
C SER A 53 3.83 -1.24 9.75
N GLU A 54 4.06 -2.50 9.37
CA GLU A 54 4.90 -3.41 10.15
C GLU A 54 6.29 -2.80 10.43
N ARG A 55 6.85 -2.11 9.43
CA ARG A 55 8.15 -1.45 9.56
C ARG A 55 8.11 -0.34 10.62
N ASP A 56 7.02 0.42 10.68
CA ASP A 56 6.83 1.45 11.70
C ASP A 56 6.77 0.84 13.10
N LEU A 57 6.13 -0.32 13.25
CA LEU A 57 6.07 -1.03 14.52
C LEU A 57 7.45 -1.50 14.97
N VAL A 58 8.24 -2.03 14.05
CA VAL A 58 9.61 -2.47 14.36
C VAL A 58 10.46 -1.28 14.80
N ARG A 59 10.39 -0.18 14.06
CA ARG A 59 11.11 1.06 14.42
C ARG A 59 10.63 1.60 15.76
N GLY A 60 9.32 1.63 15.97
CA GLY A 60 8.73 2.09 17.22
C GLY A 60 9.15 1.24 18.42
N LEU A 61 9.25 -0.08 18.24
CA LEU A 61 9.72 -0.97 19.28
C LEU A 61 11.17 -0.67 19.68
N SER A 62 12.02 -0.36 18.71
CA SER A 62 13.39 0.04 18.94
C SER A 62 13.50 1.36 19.72
N GLU A 63 12.60 2.30 19.42
CA GLU A 63 12.62 3.65 20.03
C GLU A 63 11.94 3.71 21.40
N HIS A 64 10.86 2.95 21.60
CA HIS A 64 10.00 3.06 22.77
C HIS A 64 10.01 1.83 23.69
N GLY A 65 10.54 0.72 23.22
CA GLY A 65 10.61 -0.52 24.01
C GLY A 65 9.22 -1.01 24.42
N ALA A 66 9.10 -1.46 25.67
CA ALA A 66 7.87 -2.05 26.19
C ALA A 66 6.68 -1.09 26.25
N GLN A 67 6.93 0.21 26.16
CA GLN A 67 5.87 1.22 26.17
C GLN A 67 5.11 1.33 24.85
N LEU A 68 5.68 0.78 23.78
CA LEU A 68 5.13 0.90 22.43
C LEU A 68 3.66 0.48 22.36
N GLN A 69 3.31 -0.64 22.97
CA GLN A 69 1.97 -1.22 22.82
C GLN A 69 0.85 -0.30 23.31
N ALA A 70 1.12 0.56 24.28
CA ALA A 70 0.14 1.48 24.83
C ALA A 70 0.09 2.84 24.13
N LEU A 71 1.06 3.11 23.23
CA LEU A 71 1.10 4.39 22.51
C LEU A 71 0.03 4.44 21.42
N PRO A 72 -0.52 5.64 21.16
CA PRO A 72 -1.43 5.81 20.03
C PRO A 72 -0.66 5.79 18.71
N VAL A 73 -1.35 5.39 17.65
CA VAL A 73 -0.81 5.33 16.28
C VAL A 73 -0.15 6.65 15.88
N SER A 74 -0.75 7.79 16.25
CA SER A 74 -0.24 9.11 15.90
C SER A 74 1.20 9.37 16.34
N LYS A 75 1.70 8.65 17.34
CA LYS A 75 3.07 8.81 17.84
C LYS A 75 4.11 8.10 16.98
N VAL A 76 3.69 7.14 16.17
CA VAL A 76 4.61 6.28 15.42
C VAL A 76 4.34 6.26 13.92
N MET A 77 3.14 6.64 13.49
CA MET A 77 2.76 6.65 12.07
C MET A 77 3.72 7.47 11.22
N THR A 78 3.83 7.10 9.95
CA THR A 78 4.63 7.84 8.97
C THR A 78 3.81 8.96 8.34
N THR A 79 4.37 10.16 8.33
CA THR A 79 3.83 11.35 7.65
C THR A 79 4.98 12.12 7.00
N PRO A 80 4.74 12.89 5.93
CA PRO A 80 3.53 12.93 5.11
C PRO A 80 3.31 11.63 4.34
N VAL A 81 2.08 11.42 3.86
CA VAL A 81 1.75 10.22 3.11
C VAL A 81 1.90 10.48 1.62
N PHE A 82 2.71 9.65 0.96
CA PHE A 82 2.76 9.66 -0.50
C PHE A 82 1.57 8.89 -1.03
N THR A 83 0.88 9.47 -2.01
CA THR A 83 -0.32 8.87 -2.61
C THR A 83 -0.17 8.77 -4.12
N CYS A 84 -1.06 8.03 -4.74
CA CYS A 84 -1.17 7.98 -6.19
C CYS A 84 -2.64 8.08 -6.60
N THR A 85 -2.88 8.25 -7.89
CA THR A 85 -4.23 8.30 -8.45
C THR A 85 -4.48 7.07 -9.31
N PRO A 86 -5.76 6.72 -9.59
CA PRO A 86 -6.08 5.56 -10.43
C PRO A 86 -5.52 5.66 -11.85
N GLU A 87 -5.37 6.88 -12.38
CA GLU A 87 -4.91 7.13 -13.74
C GLU A 87 -3.40 7.01 -13.91
N GLU A 88 -2.64 7.02 -12.82
CA GLU A 88 -1.18 6.91 -12.91
C GLU A 88 -0.75 5.54 -13.44
N ARG A 89 0.34 5.55 -14.19
CA ARG A 89 0.93 4.32 -14.72
C ARG A 89 1.62 3.54 -13.62
N VAL A 90 1.51 2.23 -13.68
CA VAL A 90 2.16 1.33 -12.72
C VAL A 90 3.67 1.57 -12.68
N THR A 91 4.30 1.82 -13.84
CA THR A 91 5.74 2.11 -13.91
C THR A 91 6.12 3.38 -13.13
N ALA A 92 5.28 4.41 -13.18
CA ALA A 92 5.50 5.65 -12.42
C ALA A 92 5.37 5.39 -10.90
N VAL A 93 4.42 4.57 -10.50
CA VAL A 93 4.25 4.17 -9.10
C VAL A 93 5.45 3.36 -8.60
N MET A 94 5.98 2.45 -9.43
CA MET A 94 7.21 1.70 -9.11
C MET A 94 8.37 2.62 -8.79
N VAL A 95 8.58 3.64 -9.61
CA VAL A 95 9.64 4.62 -9.40
C VAL A 95 9.44 5.34 -8.08
N ARG A 96 8.22 5.75 -7.79
CA ARG A 96 7.89 6.48 -6.56
C ARG A 96 8.10 5.62 -5.32
N LEU A 97 7.63 4.38 -5.32
CA LEU A 97 7.85 3.43 -4.23
C LEU A 97 9.34 3.23 -3.95
N THR A 98 10.13 3.06 -5.00
CA THR A 98 11.57 2.86 -4.90
C THR A 98 12.28 4.11 -4.39
N ARG A 99 11.95 5.26 -4.97
CA ARG A 99 12.60 6.54 -4.63
C ARG A 99 12.37 6.93 -3.18
N HIS A 100 11.15 6.78 -2.69
CA HIS A 100 10.79 7.15 -1.32
C HIS A 100 10.95 6.01 -0.32
N ARG A 101 11.37 4.82 -0.78
CA ARG A 101 11.54 3.64 0.05
C ARG A 101 10.29 3.28 0.86
N VAL A 102 9.14 3.50 0.28
CA VAL A 102 7.85 3.11 0.85
C VAL A 102 7.34 1.85 0.16
N ARG A 103 6.57 1.05 0.86
CA ARG A 103 6.06 -0.22 0.35
C ARG A 103 4.57 -0.18 0.03
N HIS A 104 3.90 0.87 0.42
CA HIS A 104 2.46 1.04 0.24
C HIS A 104 2.16 2.47 -0.14
N LEU A 105 1.25 2.65 -1.11
CA LEU A 105 0.71 3.95 -1.50
C LEU A 105 -0.80 3.90 -1.45
N PRO A 106 -1.45 4.74 -0.64
CA PRO A 106 -2.88 4.95 -0.77
C PRO A 106 -3.22 5.52 -2.15
N VAL A 107 -4.30 5.05 -2.73
CA VAL A 107 -4.83 5.55 -3.99
C VAL A 107 -5.94 6.54 -3.66
N VAL A 108 -5.82 7.75 -4.19
CA VAL A 108 -6.78 8.83 -3.96
C VAL A 108 -7.45 9.18 -5.29
N ASP A 109 -8.78 9.21 -5.29
CA ASP A 109 -9.59 9.55 -6.44
C ASP A 109 -10.58 10.65 -6.04
N GLY A 110 -10.48 11.80 -6.70
CA GLY A 110 -11.33 12.94 -6.37
C GLY A 110 -11.23 13.39 -4.91
N GLY A 111 -10.04 13.31 -4.33
CA GLY A 111 -9.80 13.69 -2.94
C GLY A 111 -10.19 12.63 -1.91
N ARG A 112 -10.67 11.46 -2.34
CA ARG A 112 -11.11 10.38 -1.45
C ARG A 112 -10.23 9.15 -1.58
N LEU A 113 -10.05 8.45 -0.47
CA LEU A 113 -9.34 7.19 -0.45
C LEU A 113 -10.11 6.15 -1.28
N ALA A 114 -9.46 5.65 -2.35
CA ALA A 114 -10.07 4.74 -3.31
C ALA A 114 -9.45 3.33 -3.30
N GLY A 115 -8.31 3.16 -2.65
CA GLY A 115 -7.63 1.87 -2.61
C GLY A 115 -6.25 2.00 -2.01
N ILE A 116 -5.51 0.90 -2.04
CA ILE A 116 -4.11 0.88 -1.61
C ILE A 116 -3.31 -0.03 -2.55
N ILE A 117 -2.12 0.41 -2.91
CA ILE A 117 -1.21 -0.34 -3.77
C ILE A 117 0.05 -0.67 -2.97
N SER A 118 0.43 -1.94 -2.95
CA SER A 118 1.68 -2.38 -2.33
C SER A 118 2.74 -2.66 -3.39
N ILE A 119 4.00 -2.72 -2.96
CA ILE A 119 5.09 -3.11 -3.84
C ILE A 119 4.86 -4.53 -4.39
N GLY A 120 4.28 -5.42 -3.58
CA GLY A 120 3.92 -6.78 -4.02
C GLY A 120 2.88 -6.78 -5.14
N ASP A 121 1.88 -5.91 -5.06
CA ASP A 121 0.85 -5.76 -6.11
C ASP A 121 1.48 -5.32 -7.44
N VAL A 122 2.40 -4.36 -7.37
CA VAL A 122 3.06 -3.81 -8.55
C VAL A 122 3.98 -4.85 -9.20
N VAL A 123 4.74 -5.57 -8.39
CA VAL A 123 5.64 -6.63 -8.87
C VAL A 123 4.84 -7.75 -9.53
N LYS A 124 3.79 -8.22 -8.88
CA LYS A 124 2.92 -9.27 -9.43
C LYS A 124 2.33 -8.85 -10.77
N TYR A 125 1.80 -7.64 -10.82
CA TYR A 125 1.19 -7.12 -12.04
C TYR A 125 2.21 -7.03 -13.19
N ARG A 126 3.42 -6.53 -12.91
CA ARG A 126 4.48 -6.42 -13.90
C ARG A 126 4.96 -7.78 -14.39
N LEU A 127 5.05 -8.76 -13.51
CA LEU A 127 5.40 -10.14 -13.88
C LEU A 127 4.34 -10.75 -14.79
N ASP A 128 3.05 -10.59 -14.45
CA ASP A 128 1.95 -11.07 -15.28
C ASP A 128 1.98 -10.45 -16.68
N GLU A 129 2.24 -9.15 -16.75
CA GLU A 129 2.36 -8.41 -18.01
C GLU A 129 3.51 -8.94 -18.88
N LEU A 130 4.69 -9.16 -18.28
CA LEU A 130 5.85 -9.70 -18.97
C LEU A 130 5.62 -11.13 -19.43
N GLU A 131 4.94 -11.94 -18.66
CA GLU A 131 4.59 -13.31 -19.03
C GLU A 131 3.66 -13.33 -20.23
N LEU A 132 2.66 -12.45 -20.26
CA LEU A 132 1.76 -12.30 -21.40
C LEU A 132 2.51 -11.88 -22.65
N GLU A 133 3.41 -10.92 -22.57
CA GLU A 133 4.27 -10.49 -23.70
C GLU A 133 5.11 -11.65 -24.22
N ALA A 134 5.71 -12.44 -23.35
CA ALA A 134 6.51 -13.60 -23.71
C ALA A 134 5.67 -14.66 -24.43
N ASN A 135 4.46 -14.93 -23.97
CA ASN A 135 3.55 -15.88 -24.58
C ASN A 135 3.10 -15.44 -25.97
N VAL A 136 2.76 -14.16 -26.13
CA VAL A 136 2.39 -13.58 -27.42
C VAL A 136 3.55 -13.71 -28.41
N LEU A 137 4.76 -13.41 -27.98
CA LEU A 137 5.95 -13.53 -28.83
C LEU A 137 6.20 -14.97 -29.26
N ARG A 138 6.05 -15.95 -28.36
CA ARG A 138 6.19 -17.37 -28.68
C ARG A 138 5.16 -17.82 -29.71
N GLU A 139 3.92 -17.43 -29.56
CA GLU A 139 2.84 -17.74 -30.51
C GLU A 139 3.15 -17.15 -31.88
N THR A 140 3.63 -15.92 -31.93
CA THR A 140 4.02 -15.27 -33.19
C THR A 140 5.15 -16.03 -33.88
N LEU A 141 6.16 -16.49 -33.15
CA LEU A 141 7.25 -17.28 -33.69
C LEU A 141 6.79 -18.63 -34.22
N ILE A 142 5.85 -19.29 -33.54
CA ILE A 142 5.29 -20.56 -33.97
C ILE A 142 4.49 -20.38 -35.28
N VAL A 143 3.68 -19.35 -35.35
CA VAL A 143 2.85 -19.05 -36.53
C VAL A 143 3.69 -18.67 -37.76
N SER A 144 4.85 -18.04 -37.57
CA SER A 144 5.73 -17.60 -38.68
C SER A 144 6.55 -18.74 -39.29
N HIS A 145 6.49 -19.93 -38.73
CA HIS A 145 7.11 -21.13 -39.23
C HIS A 145 6.07 -22.12 -39.78
#